data_f67a0c82282eecacc816d06f3d889955
#
_entry.id   f67a0c82282eecacc816d06f3d889955
#
_cell.length_a   1.000
_cell.length_b   1.000
_cell.length_c   1.000
_cell.angle_alpha   90.00
_cell.angle_beta   90.00
_cell.angle_gamma   90.00
#
_symmetry.space_group_name_H-M   'P 1'
#
loop_
_entity.id
_entity.type
_entity.pdbx_description
1 polymer ?
#
loop_
_entity_poly.entity_id
_entity_poly.type
_entity_poly.pdbx_seq_one_letter_code
_entity_poly.pdbx_strand_id
1 'polypeptide(L)'
;MKKNAIISFCLIMLLVIVSIFSYNFYINTKTNDIRAINLKDLEHKEFNLSKEDYIEDFNFAYNTLKDHYPFFEVNKKLYGVDWLNNKEKYEAYIAESKNDEDFFTRMNEVLSELNNLHTQLVPSYMGLEYYISFYSNPKCTWRHDIAKIYEKDDVRRRYNINNEVIENVINQYMKSDDEVNKTYSKNLMTENIIKDKLAYIRISSLIGMEYINQDRDIVINYLNEIKDYPFLIIDIRGNGGGDSRYWAYFLLPNIIDKKYETKNYLLIKSGELNKKIIEQMNFNKDVKTFLDNSLFSDDVKKILSNFDGYTTWNISVEPNKDSIRFKGKIYLLVDNGVYSSAEMLASFCKETKLATLVGSRTAGDGIGFDPMQVALPNTAFVLRFSNNMGLTESGSINEIDQTMPDIIVQESEEDKTGYLENQKIIKAVMRDAGLSK
;
A
#
# COMPACT_ATOMS: atom_id res chain seq x y z
N MET A 1 -5.63 16.19 46.52
CA MET A 1 -5.70 16.61 45.11
C MET A 1 -4.33 16.85 44.46
N LYS A 2 -3.39 17.63 45.02
CA LYS A 2 -2.08 17.92 44.40
C LYS A 2 -1.17 16.67 44.18
N LYS A 3 -1.20 15.68 45.08
CA LYS A 3 -0.36 14.48 44.97
C LYS A 3 -0.77 13.56 43.82
N ASN A 4 -2.07 13.44 43.56
CA ASN A 4 -2.57 12.61 42.45
C ASN A 4 -2.33 13.30 41.08
N ALA A 5 -2.34 14.63 41.03
CA ALA A 5 -2.00 15.38 39.81
C ALA A 5 -0.52 15.24 39.41
N ILE A 6 0.39 15.22 40.41
CA ILE A 6 1.83 15.03 40.19
C ILE A 6 2.11 13.59 39.72
N ILE A 7 1.47 12.59 40.33
CA ILE A 7 1.62 11.17 39.93
C ILE A 7 1.06 10.97 38.51
N SER A 8 -0.08 11.59 38.17
CA SER A 8 -0.65 11.54 36.82
C SER A 8 0.26 12.22 35.80
N PHE A 9 0.86 13.36 36.13
CA PHE A 9 1.81 14.07 35.28
C PHE A 9 3.10 13.25 35.04
N CYS A 10 3.65 12.64 36.10
CA CYS A 10 4.83 11.76 35.97
C CYS A 10 4.53 10.49 35.12
N LEU A 11 3.33 9.92 35.27
CA LEU A 11 2.90 8.77 34.43
C LEU A 11 2.71 9.18 32.96
N ILE A 12 2.18 10.37 32.69
CA ILE A 12 2.03 10.93 31.33
C ILE A 12 3.42 11.15 30.70
N MET A 13 4.34 11.78 31.45
CA MET A 13 5.73 11.94 30.99
C MET A 13 6.42 10.59 30.71
N LEU A 14 6.20 9.59 31.55
CA LEU A 14 6.76 8.25 31.36
C LEU A 14 6.22 7.57 30.10
N LEU A 15 4.92 7.74 29.79
CA LEU A 15 4.29 7.15 28.62
C LEU A 15 4.66 7.86 27.31
N VAL A 16 4.83 9.18 27.33
CA VAL A 16 5.39 9.96 26.21
C VAL A 16 6.84 9.54 25.96
N ILE A 17 7.63 9.39 27.03
CA ILE A 17 9.00 8.88 26.94
C ILE A 17 9.01 7.45 26.38
N VAL A 18 8.10 6.56 26.79
CA VAL A 18 8.00 5.17 26.28
C VAL A 18 7.57 5.16 24.80
N SER A 19 6.66 6.03 24.37
CA SER A 19 6.27 6.09 22.94
C SER A 19 7.39 6.66 22.07
N ILE A 20 8.11 7.69 22.53
CA ILE A 20 9.29 8.23 21.86
C ILE A 20 10.43 7.19 21.88
N PHE A 21 10.62 6.48 23.00
CA PHE A 21 11.60 5.39 23.09
C PHE A 21 11.25 4.22 22.16
N SER A 22 9.99 3.83 22.04
CA SER A 22 9.54 2.76 21.15
C SER A 22 9.75 3.13 19.68
N TYR A 23 9.47 4.38 19.32
CA TYR A 23 9.71 4.90 17.97
C TYR A 23 11.21 5.03 17.66
N ASN A 24 11.98 5.66 18.55
CA ASN A 24 13.43 5.75 18.39
C ASN A 24 14.11 4.37 18.44
N PHE A 25 13.57 3.45 19.23
CA PHE A 25 14.00 2.06 19.25
C PHE A 25 13.71 1.37 17.90
N TYR A 26 12.53 1.57 17.31
CA TYR A 26 12.19 1.03 16.00
C TYR A 26 13.10 1.56 14.90
N ILE A 27 13.29 2.90 14.81
CA ILE A 27 14.19 3.52 13.83
C ILE A 27 15.64 3.07 14.06
N ASN A 28 16.12 3.10 15.30
CA ASN A 28 17.47 2.63 15.62
C ASN A 28 17.65 1.15 15.33
N THR A 29 16.63 0.31 15.58
CA THR A 29 16.68 -1.11 15.27
C THR A 29 16.73 -1.32 13.75
N LYS A 30 15.86 -0.65 12.98
CA LYS A 30 15.87 -0.72 11.52
C LYS A 30 17.19 -0.21 10.93
N THR A 31 17.70 0.93 11.41
CA THR A 31 18.99 1.49 10.98
C THR A 31 20.15 0.57 11.34
N ASN A 32 20.12 -0.05 12.53
CA ASN A 32 21.14 -1.02 12.94
C ASN A 32 21.06 -2.32 12.13
N ASP A 33 19.85 -2.79 11.80
CA ASP A 33 19.65 -3.96 10.93
C ASP A 33 20.21 -3.68 9.53
N ILE A 34 19.95 -2.50 8.97
CA ILE A 34 20.48 -2.10 7.66
C ILE A 34 22.02 -1.93 7.72
N ARG A 35 22.56 -1.35 8.79
CA ARG A 35 24.02 -1.24 9.01
C ARG A 35 24.71 -2.59 9.17
N ALA A 36 23.97 -3.61 9.59
CA ALA A 36 24.49 -4.98 9.68
C ALA A 36 24.57 -5.68 8.31
N ILE A 37 24.01 -5.06 7.24
CA ILE A 37 24.15 -5.57 5.89
C ILE A 37 25.62 -5.43 5.49
N ASN A 38 26.24 -6.55 5.20
CA ASN A 38 27.60 -6.62 4.68
C ASN A 38 27.61 -7.55 3.46
N LEU A 39 27.51 -6.93 2.30
CA LEU A 39 27.46 -7.64 1.04
C LEU A 39 28.89 -7.85 0.52
N LYS A 40 29.15 -9.05 0.00
CA LYS A 40 30.39 -9.36 -0.70
C LYS A 40 30.52 -8.45 -1.93
N ASP A 41 31.70 -7.91 -2.18
CA ASP A 41 31.97 -7.17 -3.42
C ASP A 41 31.76 -8.07 -4.63
N LEU A 42 31.17 -7.51 -5.69
CA LEU A 42 30.91 -8.21 -6.93
C LEU A 42 31.86 -7.75 -8.02
N GLU A 43 32.42 -8.70 -8.75
CA GLU A 43 33.12 -8.40 -10.00
C GLU A 43 32.14 -7.83 -11.03
N HIS A 44 32.63 -6.88 -11.82
CA HIS A 44 31.84 -6.36 -12.92
C HIS A 44 31.63 -7.47 -13.96
N LYS A 45 30.37 -7.75 -14.27
CA LYS A 45 29.98 -8.73 -15.28
C LYS A 45 28.81 -8.15 -16.06
N GLU A 46 28.96 -8.06 -17.38
CA GLU A 46 27.87 -7.66 -18.26
C GLU A 46 26.89 -8.82 -18.49
N PHE A 47 25.64 -8.49 -18.70
CA PHE A 47 24.62 -9.43 -19.16
C PHE A 47 24.75 -9.55 -20.67
N ASN A 48 25.19 -10.73 -21.16
CA ASN A 48 25.27 -11.03 -22.59
C ASN A 48 24.17 -12.04 -22.91
N LEU A 49 22.95 -11.54 -23.07
CA LEU A 49 21.75 -12.37 -23.22
C LEU A 49 21.40 -12.59 -24.69
N SER A 50 20.99 -13.81 -24.98
CA SER A 50 20.45 -14.22 -26.26
C SER A 50 18.93 -13.99 -26.31
N LYS A 51 18.36 -14.14 -27.48
CA LYS A 51 16.91 -14.15 -27.67
C LYS A 51 16.24 -15.27 -26.88
N GLU A 52 16.87 -16.41 -26.83
CA GLU A 52 16.40 -17.60 -26.10
C GLU A 52 16.32 -17.33 -24.61
N ASP A 53 17.26 -16.57 -24.03
CA ASP A 53 17.26 -16.17 -22.61
C ASP A 53 16.05 -15.28 -22.29
N TYR A 54 15.68 -14.35 -23.17
CA TYR A 54 14.47 -13.52 -22.98
C TYR A 54 13.18 -14.35 -23.07
N ILE A 55 13.13 -15.32 -23.98
CA ILE A 55 11.98 -16.23 -24.08
C ILE A 55 11.87 -17.11 -22.84
N GLU A 56 12.99 -17.61 -22.32
CA GLU A 56 13.02 -18.40 -21.08
C GLU A 56 12.51 -17.57 -19.88
N ASP A 57 12.98 -16.33 -19.73
CA ASP A 57 12.52 -15.41 -18.69
C ASP A 57 11.02 -15.11 -18.80
N PHE A 58 10.52 -14.89 -20.01
CA PHE A 58 9.07 -14.74 -20.24
C PHE A 58 8.31 -16.00 -19.83
N ASN A 59 8.77 -17.18 -20.24
CA ASN A 59 8.12 -18.44 -19.91
C ASN A 59 8.14 -18.72 -18.39
N PHE A 60 9.23 -18.37 -17.71
CA PHE A 60 9.30 -18.43 -16.25
C PHE A 60 8.25 -17.51 -15.60
N ALA A 61 8.18 -16.24 -16.02
CA ALA A 61 7.20 -15.29 -15.52
C ALA A 61 5.76 -15.72 -15.80
N TYR A 62 5.48 -16.18 -17.04
CA TYR A 62 4.18 -16.69 -17.43
C TYR A 62 3.72 -17.85 -16.54
N ASN A 63 4.58 -18.86 -16.32
CA ASN A 63 4.24 -20.01 -15.49
C ASN A 63 4.08 -19.62 -14.04
N THR A 64 4.93 -18.72 -13.51
CA THR A 64 4.81 -18.17 -12.16
C THR A 64 3.47 -17.48 -11.94
N LEU A 65 3.08 -16.61 -12.88
CA LEU A 65 1.78 -15.92 -12.81
C LEU A 65 0.62 -16.91 -12.95
N LYS A 66 0.66 -17.83 -13.91
CA LYS A 66 -0.37 -18.86 -14.10
C LYS A 66 -0.68 -19.61 -12.81
N ASP A 67 0.34 -19.97 -12.06
CA ASP A 67 0.19 -20.76 -10.83
C ASP A 67 -0.22 -19.90 -9.62
N HIS A 68 0.17 -18.63 -9.55
CA HIS A 68 0.04 -17.84 -8.33
C HIS A 68 -0.79 -16.55 -8.45
N TYR A 69 -0.91 -15.96 -9.64
CA TYR A 69 -1.65 -14.70 -9.83
C TYR A 69 -3.16 -14.91 -9.68
N PRO A 70 -3.86 -14.08 -8.88
CA PRO A 70 -5.25 -14.33 -8.52
C PRO A 70 -6.29 -13.77 -9.50
N PHE A 71 -5.92 -12.80 -10.35
CA PHE A 71 -6.91 -11.94 -11.00
C PHE A 71 -7.16 -12.21 -12.50
N PHE A 72 -6.77 -13.38 -13.05
CA PHE A 72 -7.02 -13.68 -14.47
C PHE A 72 -8.52 -13.64 -14.83
N GLU A 73 -9.39 -14.26 -14.03
CA GLU A 73 -10.82 -14.25 -14.26
C GLU A 73 -11.42 -12.86 -14.03
N VAL A 74 -10.86 -12.08 -13.11
CA VAL A 74 -11.23 -10.68 -12.89
C VAL A 74 -10.89 -9.85 -14.13
N ASN A 75 -9.68 -9.96 -14.63
CA ASN A 75 -9.22 -9.26 -15.83
C ASN A 75 -10.08 -9.60 -17.06
N LYS A 76 -10.38 -10.88 -17.25
CA LYS A 76 -11.28 -11.33 -18.31
C LYS A 76 -12.69 -10.77 -18.18
N LYS A 77 -13.23 -10.72 -16.95
CA LYS A 77 -14.57 -10.19 -16.67
C LYS A 77 -14.66 -8.67 -16.89
N LEU A 78 -13.68 -7.91 -16.41
CA LEU A 78 -13.72 -6.44 -16.44
C LEU A 78 -13.26 -5.84 -17.77
N TYR A 79 -12.23 -6.44 -18.40
CA TYR A 79 -11.54 -5.86 -19.56
C TYR A 79 -11.62 -6.73 -20.81
N GLY A 80 -12.19 -7.94 -20.71
CA GLY A 80 -12.30 -8.87 -21.83
C GLY A 80 -10.98 -9.52 -22.24
N VAL A 81 -9.91 -9.38 -21.45
CA VAL A 81 -8.57 -9.88 -21.76
C VAL A 81 -8.38 -11.29 -21.19
N ASP A 82 -8.28 -12.29 -22.05
CA ASP A 82 -7.87 -13.66 -21.68
C ASP A 82 -6.34 -13.78 -21.80
N TRP A 83 -5.65 -13.27 -20.78
CA TRP A 83 -4.20 -13.14 -20.78
C TRP A 83 -3.48 -14.49 -20.98
N LEU A 84 -3.97 -15.54 -20.33
CA LEU A 84 -3.37 -16.87 -20.44
C LEU A 84 -3.47 -17.45 -21.86
N ASN A 85 -4.53 -17.19 -22.58
CA ASN A 85 -4.69 -17.65 -23.95
C ASN A 85 -3.87 -16.85 -24.98
N ASN A 86 -3.29 -15.73 -24.58
CA ASN A 86 -2.45 -14.89 -25.44
C ASN A 86 -0.95 -15.28 -25.39
N LYS A 87 -0.58 -16.42 -24.77
CA LYS A 87 0.81 -16.80 -24.53
C LYS A 87 1.69 -16.72 -25.77
N GLU A 88 1.26 -17.33 -26.88
CA GLU A 88 2.02 -17.37 -28.14
C GLU A 88 2.25 -15.97 -28.73
N LYS A 89 1.23 -15.10 -28.67
CA LYS A 89 1.33 -13.68 -29.07
C LYS A 89 2.40 -12.97 -28.24
N TYR A 90 2.36 -13.15 -26.92
CA TYR A 90 3.31 -12.50 -26.02
C TYR A 90 4.73 -13.02 -26.19
N GLU A 91 4.90 -14.34 -26.31
CA GLU A 91 6.21 -14.96 -26.54
C GLU A 91 6.84 -14.45 -27.84
N ALA A 92 6.05 -14.38 -28.93
CA ALA A 92 6.53 -13.82 -30.19
C ALA A 92 6.94 -12.36 -30.06
N TYR A 93 6.18 -11.55 -29.26
CA TYR A 93 6.50 -10.16 -29.01
C TYR A 93 7.79 -9.99 -28.19
N ILE A 94 7.98 -10.79 -27.15
CA ILE A 94 9.19 -10.80 -26.32
C ILE A 94 10.42 -11.26 -27.13
N ALA A 95 10.24 -12.22 -28.03
CA ALA A 95 11.29 -12.74 -28.89
C ALA A 95 11.92 -11.69 -29.83
N GLU A 96 11.31 -10.53 -29.99
CA GLU A 96 11.84 -9.41 -30.78
C GLU A 96 12.71 -8.45 -29.94
N SER A 97 12.92 -8.74 -28.65
CA SER A 97 13.74 -7.90 -27.76
C SER A 97 15.18 -7.81 -28.26
N LYS A 98 15.69 -6.57 -28.33
CA LYS A 98 17.02 -6.27 -28.89
C LYS A 98 18.11 -6.20 -27.84
N ASN A 99 17.71 -5.89 -26.58
CA ASN A 99 18.55 -5.75 -25.41
C ASN A 99 17.67 -5.77 -24.15
N ASP A 100 18.30 -5.71 -22.99
CA ASP A 100 17.64 -5.77 -21.67
C ASP A 100 16.62 -4.65 -21.45
N GLU A 101 16.87 -3.44 -21.94
CA GLU A 101 15.95 -2.31 -21.81
C GLU A 101 14.69 -2.50 -22.67
N ASP A 102 14.86 -2.99 -23.90
CA ASP A 102 13.75 -3.34 -24.79
C ASP A 102 12.94 -4.51 -24.22
N PHE A 103 13.61 -5.54 -23.67
CA PHE A 103 12.95 -6.63 -22.97
C PHE A 103 12.14 -6.13 -21.77
N PHE A 104 12.73 -5.27 -20.92
CA PHE A 104 12.05 -4.68 -19.76
C PHE A 104 10.78 -3.93 -20.19
N THR A 105 10.88 -3.15 -21.25
CA THR A 105 9.73 -2.39 -21.79
C THR A 105 8.64 -3.32 -22.28
N ARG A 106 8.99 -4.26 -23.17
CA ARG A 106 8.04 -5.23 -23.76
C ARG A 106 7.39 -6.11 -22.71
N MET A 107 8.18 -6.55 -21.72
CA MET A 107 7.64 -7.37 -20.63
C MET A 107 6.62 -6.59 -19.80
N ASN A 108 6.89 -5.31 -19.47
CA ASN A 108 5.93 -4.47 -18.76
C ASN A 108 4.69 -4.16 -19.61
N GLU A 109 4.80 -4.01 -20.92
CA GLU A 109 3.63 -3.90 -21.82
C GLU A 109 2.76 -5.16 -21.77
N VAL A 110 3.36 -6.35 -21.82
CA VAL A 110 2.65 -7.63 -21.69
C VAL A 110 1.98 -7.74 -20.30
N LEU A 111 2.68 -7.38 -19.23
CA LEU A 111 2.15 -7.40 -17.87
C LEU A 111 1.04 -6.37 -17.65
N SER A 112 1.12 -5.22 -18.34
CA SER A 112 0.09 -4.17 -18.25
C SER A 112 -1.28 -4.62 -18.77
N GLU A 113 -1.33 -5.60 -19.68
CA GLU A 113 -2.60 -6.21 -20.13
C GLU A 113 -3.33 -6.97 -18.99
N LEU A 114 -2.68 -7.21 -17.82
CA LEU A 114 -3.32 -7.72 -16.62
C LEU A 114 -4.14 -6.66 -15.86
N ASN A 115 -3.99 -5.38 -16.21
CA ASN A 115 -4.72 -4.25 -15.59
C ASN A 115 -4.60 -4.20 -14.04
N ASN A 116 -3.44 -4.62 -13.50
CA ASN A 116 -3.16 -4.62 -12.08
C ASN A 116 -1.83 -3.87 -11.81
N LEU A 117 -1.89 -2.78 -11.05
CA LEU A 117 -0.73 -1.90 -10.83
C LEU A 117 0.34 -2.50 -9.91
N HIS A 118 0.06 -3.63 -9.27
CA HIS A 118 1.05 -4.37 -8.49
C HIS A 118 1.84 -5.39 -9.34
N THR A 119 1.45 -5.62 -10.62
CA THR A 119 2.04 -6.65 -11.48
C THR A 119 2.91 -6.04 -12.56
N GLN A 120 4.22 -6.03 -12.33
CA GLN A 120 5.22 -5.41 -13.19
C GLN A 120 6.62 -5.94 -12.93
N LEU A 121 7.56 -5.72 -13.85
CA LEU A 121 8.98 -5.78 -13.50
C LEU A 121 9.36 -4.58 -12.63
N VAL A 122 10.09 -4.83 -11.56
CA VAL A 122 10.54 -3.77 -10.63
C VAL A 122 11.49 -2.83 -11.37
N PRO A 123 11.22 -1.51 -11.40
CA PRO A 123 12.16 -0.53 -11.97
C PRO A 123 13.47 -0.47 -11.18
N SER A 124 14.58 -0.19 -11.85
CA SER A 124 15.92 -0.22 -11.24
C SER A 124 16.05 0.66 -10.00
N TYR A 125 15.40 1.84 -9.98
CA TYR A 125 15.44 2.76 -8.83
C TYR A 125 14.67 2.26 -7.59
N MET A 126 13.76 1.29 -7.74
CA MET A 126 12.97 0.74 -6.63
C MET A 126 13.62 -0.51 -5.99
N GLY A 127 14.59 -1.13 -6.65
CA GLY A 127 15.16 -2.39 -6.17
C GLY A 127 15.81 -2.27 -4.78
N LEU A 128 16.55 -1.20 -4.54
CA LEU A 128 17.18 -0.95 -3.25
C LEU A 128 16.15 -0.66 -2.15
N GLU A 129 15.09 0.11 -2.44
CA GLU A 129 14.01 0.37 -1.48
C GLU A 129 13.31 -0.91 -1.06
N TYR A 130 12.97 -1.79 -2.01
CA TYR A 130 12.38 -3.09 -1.70
C TYR A 130 13.36 -3.96 -0.89
N TYR A 131 14.64 -4.01 -1.27
CA TYR A 131 15.62 -4.76 -0.50
C TYR A 131 15.64 -4.31 0.96
N ILE A 132 15.81 -3.03 1.22
CA ILE A 132 15.87 -2.46 2.58
C ILE A 132 14.55 -2.70 3.33
N SER A 133 13.42 -2.46 2.67
CA SER A 133 12.10 -2.65 3.29
C SER A 133 11.86 -4.09 3.73
N PHE A 134 12.17 -5.07 2.88
CA PHE A 134 11.99 -6.48 3.19
C PHE A 134 13.06 -7.04 4.11
N TYR A 135 14.31 -6.57 4.02
CA TYR A 135 15.40 -6.97 4.91
C TYR A 135 15.12 -6.64 6.38
N SER A 136 14.46 -5.53 6.65
CA SER A 136 14.08 -5.09 7.99
C SER A 136 13.00 -5.96 8.66
N ASN A 137 12.42 -6.93 7.94
CA ASN A 137 11.47 -7.86 8.53
C ASN A 137 12.20 -8.99 9.30
N PRO A 138 11.54 -9.63 10.30
CA PRO A 138 12.14 -10.74 11.03
C PRO A 138 12.60 -11.88 10.10
N LYS A 139 13.80 -12.39 10.30
CA LYS A 139 14.47 -13.37 9.41
C LYS A 139 13.69 -14.67 9.17
N CYS A 140 12.73 -15.00 10.02
CA CYS A 140 11.88 -16.19 9.87
C CYS A 140 10.65 -15.94 8.96
N THR A 141 10.41 -14.71 8.51
CA THR A 141 9.21 -14.37 7.75
C THR A 141 9.39 -14.53 6.24
N TRP A 142 8.27 -14.76 5.52
CA TRP A 142 8.25 -14.77 4.07
C TRP A 142 8.67 -13.41 3.47
N ARG A 143 8.39 -12.31 4.18
CA ARG A 143 8.84 -10.97 3.77
C ARG A 143 10.37 -10.87 3.72
N HIS A 144 11.04 -11.40 4.73
CA HIS A 144 12.51 -11.43 4.72
C HIS A 144 13.06 -12.34 3.61
N ASP A 145 12.33 -13.40 3.21
CA ASP A 145 12.76 -14.23 2.09
C ASP A 145 12.73 -13.46 0.74
N ILE A 146 11.86 -12.45 0.60
CA ILE A 146 11.91 -11.54 -0.56
C ILE A 146 13.22 -10.74 -0.57
N ALA A 147 13.72 -10.29 0.59
CA ALA A 147 15.02 -9.61 0.65
C ALA A 147 16.15 -10.47 0.08
N LYS A 148 16.15 -11.80 0.33
CA LYS A 148 17.17 -12.73 -0.20
C LYS A 148 17.20 -12.79 -1.72
N ILE A 149 16.10 -12.41 -2.40
CA ILE A 149 16.09 -12.31 -3.86
C ILE A 149 17.08 -11.24 -4.30
N TYR A 150 17.09 -10.11 -3.59
CA TYR A 150 17.97 -8.97 -3.86
C TYR A 150 19.42 -9.20 -3.39
N GLU A 151 19.70 -10.25 -2.62
CA GLU A 151 21.05 -10.65 -2.23
C GLU A 151 21.75 -11.54 -3.27
N LYS A 152 21.01 -12.05 -4.27
CA LYS A 152 21.60 -12.83 -5.36
C LYS A 152 22.52 -11.96 -6.21
N ASP A 153 23.68 -12.47 -6.57
CA ASP A 153 24.73 -11.71 -7.26
C ASP A 153 24.24 -11.02 -8.53
N ASP A 154 23.48 -11.72 -9.39
CA ASP A 154 22.99 -11.16 -10.64
C ASP A 154 21.89 -10.10 -10.40
N VAL A 155 21.02 -10.29 -9.41
CA VAL A 155 20.01 -9.28 -9.03
C VAL A 155 20.70 -8.04 -8.45
N ARG A 156 21.71 -8.20 -7.61
CA ARG A 156 22.51 -7.09 -7.08
C ARG A 156 23.17 -6.27 -8.20
N ARG A 157 23.73 -6.95 -9.22
CA ARG A 157 24.28 -6.28 -10.43
C ARG A 157 23.21 -5.53 -11.19
N ARG A 158 22.06 -6.16 -11.42
CA ARG A 158 20.93 -5.57 -12.15
C ARG A 158 20.41 -4.29 -11.49
N TYR A 159 20.33 -4.27 -10.17
CA TYR A 159 19.78 -3.17 -9.38
C TYR A 159 20.85 -2.28 -8.72
N ASN A 160 22.13 -2.49 -9.02
CA ASN A 160 23.26 -1.77 -8.43
C ASN A 160 23.23 -1.75 -6.89
N ILE A 161 22.90 -2.89 -6.28
CA ILE A 161 22.85 -3.02 -4.81
C ILE A 161 24.25 -3.39 -4.30
N ASN A 162 24.90 -2.45 -3.61
CA ASN A 162 26.22 -2.59 -3.03
C ASN A 162 26.31 -1.84 -1.69
N ASN A 163 27.40 -2.08 -0.94
CA ASN A 163 27.58 -1.48 0.38
C ASN A 163 27.61 0.06 0.34
N GLU A 164 28.23 0.66 -0.68
CA GLU A 164 28.33 2.12 -0.82
C GLU A 164 26.93 2.75 -0.99
N VAL A 165 26.10 2.17 -1.86
CA VAL A 165 24.74 2.68 -2.10
C VAL A 165 23.87 2.51 -0.87
N ILE A 166 24.02 1.40 -0.13
CA ILE A 166 23.31 1.18 1.14
C ILE A 166 23.73 2.20 2.19
N GLU A 167 25.04 2.46 2.32
CA GLU A 167 25.56 3.46 3.26
C GLU A 167 25.05 4.87 2.94
N ASN A 168 24.96 5.23 1.66
CA ASN A 168 24.40 6.51 1.23
C ASN A 168 22.93 6.65 1.66
N VAL A 169 22.11 5.59 1.55
CA VAL A 169 20.72 5.61 2.02
C VAL A 169 20.65 5.74 3.54
N ILE A 170 21.47 4.99 4.29
CA ILE A 170 21.56 5.12 5.75
C ILE A 170 21.89 6.56 6.15
N ASN A 171 22.87 7.17 5.49
CA ASN A 171 23.27 8.55 5.75
C ASN A 171 22.16 9.56 5.42
N GLN A 172 21.33 9.30 4.41
CA GLN A 172 20.15 10.12 4.12
C GLN A 172 19.09 10.00 5.22
N TYR A 173 18.81 8.78 5.72
CA TYR A 173 17.90 8.58 6.86
C TYR A 173 18.37 9.34 8.10
N MET A 174 19.66 9.30 8.40
CA MET A 174 20.23 9.99 9.57
C MET A 174 20.17 11.52 9.45
N LYS A 175 20.36 12.07 8.24
CA LYS A 175 20.29 13.53 8.01
C LYS A 175 18.87 14.06 8.03
N SER A 176 17.88 13.25 7.62
CA SER A 176 16.49 13.68 7.58
C SER A 176 15.92 14.04 8.96
N ASP A 177 16.44 13.48 10.04
CA ASP A 177 16.02 13.81 11.40
C ASP A 177 16.54 15.18 11.89
N ASP A 178 17.71 15.65 11.38
CA ASP A 178 18.30 16.93 11.79
C ASP A 178 17.78 18.12 10.97
N GLU A 179 17.29 17.90 9.74
CA GLU A 179 16.87 18.93 8.79
C GLU A 179 15.35 18.96 8.51
N VAL A 180 14.55 18.25 9.29
CA VAL A 180 13.09 18.24 9.09
C VAL A 180 12.50 19.64 9.24
N ASN A 181 11.93 20.15 8.16
CA ASN A 181 11.16 21.39 8.21
C ASN A 181 9.79 21.11 8.88
N LYS A 182 9.68 21.49 10.16
CA LYS A 182 8.49 21.24 10.98
C LYS A 182 7.23 22.00 10.53
N THR A 183 7.33 22.83 9.53
CA THR A 183 6.21 23.67 9.03
C THR A 183 5.77 23.32 7.62
N TYR A 184 6.53 22.50 6.88
CA TYR A 184 6.23 22.16 5.49
C TYR A 184 6.62 20.70 5.16
N SER A 185 5.70 19.99 4.53
CA SER A 185 5.94 18.70 3.89
C SER A 185 5.42 18.73 2.46
N LYS A 186 6.16 18.15 1.51
CA LYS A 186 5.68 17.95 0.12
C LYS A 186 4.51 16.98 0.04
N ASN A 187 4.37 16.13 1.05
CA ASN A 187 3.33 15.11 1.15
C ASN A 187 1.99 15.66 1.65
N LEU A 188 2.03 16.76 2.40
CA LEU A 188 0.88 17.31 3.12
C LEU A 188 0.48 18.71 2.62
N MET A 189 -0.82 18.95 2.64
CA MET A 189 -1.41 20.28 2.56
C MET A 189 -2.50 20.38 3.61
N THR A 190 -2.49 21.43 4.44
CA THR A 190 -3.53 21.71 5.44
C THR A 190 -4.13 23.08 5.19
N GLU A 191 -5.45 23.21 5.28
CA GLU A 191 -6.16 24.46 5.08
C GLU A 191 -7.46 24.50 5.89
N ASN A 192 -7.80 25.67 6.40
CA ASN A 192 -9.11 25.96 6.99
C ASN A 192 -10.01 26.55 5.89
N ILE A 193 -10.69 25.69 5.10
CA ILE A 193 -11.58 26.14 4.00
C ILE A 193 -12.63 27.13 4.54
N ILE A 194 -13.21 26.84 5.71
CA ILE A 194 -14.05 27.79 6.45
C ILE A 194 -13.55 27.76 7.90
N LYS A 195 -12.98 28.88 8.33
CA LYS A 195 -12.46 29.02 9.69
C LYS A 195 -13.50 28.60 10.74
N ASP A 196 -13.07 27.84 11.73
CA ASP A 196 -13.87 27.30 12.84
C ASP A 196 -15.02 26.37 12.40
N LYS A 197 -15.04 25.91 11.12
CA LYS A 197 -16.10 25.06 10.59
C LYS A 197 -15.63 23.90 9.74
N LEU A 198 -14.78 24.13 8.72
CA LEU A 198 -14.40 23.13 7.74
C LEU A 198 -12.89 23.09 7.58
N ALA A 199 -12.30 22.09 8.14
CA ALA A 199 -10.87 21.79 8.04
C ALA A 199 -10.59 20.87 6.85
N TYR A 200 -9.37 20.94 6.31
CA TYR A 200 -8.91 20.15 5.18
C TYR A 200 -7.47 19.71 5.39
N ILE A 201 -7.21 18.43 5.19
CA ILE A 201 -5.87 17.86 5.10
C ILE A 201 -5.77 16.98 3.86
N ARG A 202 -4.79 17.24 3.00
CA ARG A 202 -4.45 16.39 1.86
C ARG A 202 -3.20 15.58 2.19
N ILE A 203 -3.23 14.29 1.83
CA ILE A 203 -2.13 13.35 1.98
C ILE A 203 -1.86 12.74 0.62
N SER A 204 -0.76 13.14 -0.02
CA SER A 204 -0.45 12.76 -1.40
C SER A 204 0.07 11.33 -1.53
N SER A 205 0.71 10.80 -0.46
CA SER A 205 1.24 9.44 -0.40
C SER A 205 1.26 8.94 1.05
N LEU A 206 1.12 7.65 1.25
CA LEU A 206 1.31 7.01 2.55
C LEU A 206 2.79 6.65 2.71
N ILE A 207 3.59 7.65 3.10
CA ILE A 207 5.05 7.49 3.25
C ILE A 207 5.40 6.44 4.31
N GLY A 208 6.56 5.79 4.16
CA GLY A 208 7.05 4.83 5.13
C GLY A 208 7.22 5.44 6.52
N MET A 209 7.01 4.63 7.56
CA MET A 209 7.10 5.10 8.95
C MET A 209 8.49 5.64 9.31
N GLU A 210 9.52 5.28 8.56
CA GLU A 210 10.86 5.85 8.67
C GLU A 210 10.96 7.33 8.29
N TYR A 211 10.01 7.81 7.49
CA TYR A 211 9.92 9.22 7.06
C TYR A 211 8.84 10.00 7.81
N ILE A 212 8.15 9.38 8.77
CA ILE A 212 6.97 9.95 9.41
C ILE A 212 7.24 11.30 10.09
N ASN A 213 8.50 11.56 10.52
CA ASN A 213 8.87 12.82 11.14
C ASN A 213 8.67 14.02 10.21
N GLN A 214 8.68 13.82 8.89
CA GLN A 214 8.38 14.88 7.92
C GLN A 214 6.94 15.40 8.04
N ASP A 215 6.01 14.53 8.44
CA ASP A 215 4.59 14.83 8.50
C ASP A 215 4.07 14.99 9.93
N ARG A 216 4.72 14.34 10.90
CA ARG A 216 4.23 14.19 12.28
C ARG A 216 3.82 15.50 12.92
N ASP A 217 4.76 16.44 13.04
CA ASP A 217 4.53 17.69 13.75
C ASP A 217 3.46 18.54 13.06
N ILE A 218 3.44 18.53 11.71
CA ILE A 218 2.44 19.24 10.92
C ILE A 218 1.04 18.67 11.19
N VAL A 219 0.89 17.35 11.11
CA VAL A 219 -0.39 16.67 11.34
C VAL A 219 -0.87 16.89 12.76
N ILE A 220 -0.02 16.65 13.77
CA ILE A 220 -0.42 16.76 15.18
C ILE A 220 -0.79 18.20 15.54
N ASN A 221 -0.01 19.20 15.11
CA ASN A 221 -0.31 20.60 15.35
C ASN A 221 -1.64 21.01 14.71
N TYR A 222 -1.84 20.61 13.46
CA TYR A 222 -3.08 20.92 12.75
C TYR A 222 -4.30 20.22 13.36
N LEU A 223 -4.20 18.95 13.73
CA LEU A 223 -5.28 18.25 14.41
C LEU A 223 -5.66 18.93 15.74
N ASN A 224 -4.69 19.42 16.51
CA ASN A 224 -4.97 20.17 17.74
C ASN A 224 -5.66 21.50 17.49
N GLU A 225 -5.33 22.20 16.39
CA GLU A 225 -6.00 23.44 15.98
C GLU A 225 -7.49 23.21 15.67
N ILE A 226 -7.80 22.13 14.95
CA ILE A 226 -9.13 21.85 14.40
C ILE A 226 -10.00 20.97 15.29
N LYS A 227 -9.55 20.58 16.49
CA LYS A 227 -10.21 19.57 17.35
C LYS A 227 -11.69 19.83 17.62
N ASP A 228 -12.10 21.10 17.66
CA ASP A 228 -13.47 21.54 17.94
C ASP A 228 -14.27 21.90 16.66
N TYR A 229 -13.70 21.64 15.46
CA TYR A 229 -14.41 21.90 14.22
C TYR A 229 -15.52 20.87 13.99
N PRO A 230 -16.66 21.25 13.38
CA PRO A 230 -17.73 20.31 13.08
C PRO A 230 -17.44 19.41 11.87
N PHE A 231 -16.47 19.78 11.00
CA PHE A 231 -16.19 19.03 9.78
C PHE A 231 -14.70 18.97 9.47
N LEU A 232 -14.23 17.79 9.08
CA LEU A 232 -12.86 17.54 8.59
C LEU A 232 -12.93 16.83 7.25
N ILE A 233 -12.21 17.36 6.27
CA ILE A 233 -11.92 16.69 5.00
C ILE A 233 -10.53 16.07 5.06
N ILE A 234 -10.43 14.77 4.78
CA ILE A 234 -9.19 14.06 4.50
C ILE A 234 -9.18 13.78 2.99
N ASP A 235 -8.25 14.37 2.25
CA ASP A 235 -8.15 14.21 0.79
C ASP A 235 -7.00 13.28 0.43
N ILE A 236 -7.35 12.12 -0.13
CA ILE A 236 -6.40 11.12 -0.64
C ILE A 236 -6.54 10.91 -2.14
N ARG A 237 -7.16 11.84 -2.87
CA ARG A 237 -7.25 11.74 -4.34
C ARG A 237 -5.87 11.66 -4.97
N GLY A 238 -5.70 10.72 -5.90
CA GLY A 238 -4.43 10.43 -6.57
C GLY A 238 -3.39 9.71 -5.70
N ASN A 239 -3.74 9.29 -4.47
CA ASN A 239 -2.83 8.58 -3.59
C ASN A 239 -2.77 7.09 -3.96
N GLY A 240 -1.68 6.66 -4.59
CA GLY A 240 -1.46 5.27 -5.01
C GLY A 240 -1.11 4.30 -3.87
N GLY A 241 -1.18 4.73 -2.60
CA GLY A 241 -0.88 3.89 -1.45
C GLY A 241 0.48 4.16 -0.80
N GLY A 242 1.14 3.09 -0.38
CA GLY A 242 2.40 3.10 0.37
C GLY A 242 2.29 2.28 1.66
N ASP A 243 2.79 2.81 2.77
CA ASP A 243 2.79 2.12 4.06
C ASP A 243 1.44 2.26 4.79
N SER A 244 0.71 1.15 4.94
CA SER A 244 -0.58 1.14 5.64
C SER A 244 -0.48 1.56 7.12
N ARG A 245 0.70 1.45 7.73
CA ARG A 245 0.93 1.91 9.11
C ARG A 245 0.78 3.42 9.25
N TYR A 246 0.99 4.19 8.16
CA TYR A 246 0.77 5.64 8.16
C TYR A 246 -0.66 5.99 8.61
N TRP A 247 -1.67 5.39 8.00
CA TRP A 247 -3.05 5.69 8.38
C TRP A 247 -3.53 4.88 9.59
N ALA A 248 -3.10 3.60 9.72
CA ALA A 248 -3.62 2.71 10.75
C ALA A 248 -2.97 2.91 12.13
N TYR A 249 -1.68 3.34 12.18
CA TYR A 249 -0.95 3.53 13.44
C TYR A 249 -0.58 4.98 13.73
N PHE A 250 -0.74 5.88 12.75
CA PHE A 250 -0.45 7.30 12.96
C PHE A 250 -1.65 8.19 12.72
N LEU A 251 -2.20 8.28 11.50
CA LEU A 251 -3.23 9.25 11.17
C LEU A 251 -4.53 9.04 11.98
N LEU A 252 -5.20 7.92 11.76
CA LEU A 252 -6.50 7.65 12.40
C LEU A 252 -6.42 7.54 13.92
N PRO A 253 -5.41 6.89 14.54
CA PRO A 253 -5.28 6.85 15.99
C PRO A 253 -5.21 8.22 16.67
N ASN A 254 -4.77 9.27 15.97
CA ASN A 254 -4.72 10.63 16.48
C ASN A 254 -6.04 11.41 16.29
N ILE A 255 -6.97 10.87 15.48
CA ILE A 255 -8.25 11.52 15.15
C ILE A 255 -9.42 10.89 15.90
N ILE A 256 -9.51 9.54 15.88
CA ILE A 256 -10.70 8.80 16.31
C ILE A 256 -10.94 8.83 17.82
N ASP A 257 -12.20 8.64 18.20
CA ASP A 257 -12.64 8.67 19.60
C ASP A 257 -12.88 7.29 20.23
N LYS A 258 -13.00 6.25 19.40
CA LYS A 258 -13.25 4.86 19.80
C LYS A 258 -12.55 3.90 18.83
N LYS A 259 -12.50 2.63 19.18
CA LYS A 259 -12.05 1.54 18.31
C LYS A 259 -12.96 1.41 17.08
N TYR A 260 -12.35 1.24 15.91
CA TYR A 260 -12.99 0.83 14.67
C TYR A 260 -12.35 -0.46 14.16
N GLU A 261 -13.14 -1.35 13.60
CA GLU A 261 -12.67 -2.65 13.16
C GLU A 261 -13.42 -3.12 11.91
N THR A 262 -12.71 -3.69 10.95
CA THR A 262 -13.27 -4.40 9.80
C THR A 262 -12.83 -5.84 9.82
N LYS A 263 -13.68 -6.72 9.31
CA LYS A 263 -13.36 -8.10 9.04
C LYS A 263 -13.30 -8.31 7.54
N ASN A 264 -12.16 -8.78 7.07
CA ASN A 264 -11.95 -9.09 5.67
C ASN A 264 -11.62 -10.57 5.50
N TYR A 265 -11.64 -11.03 4.26
CA TYR A 265 -11.20 -12.36 3.90
C TYR A 265 -10.10 -12.24 2.86
N LEU A 266 -9.05 -13.04 3.00
CA LEU A 266 -7.99 -13.18 2.01
C LEU A 266 -8.00 -14.59 1.48
N LEU A 267 -7.92 -14.73 0.15
CA LEU A 267 -7.83 -16.01 -0.54
C LEU A 267 -6.48 -16.12 -1.24
N ILE A 268 -5.94 -17.33 -1.30
CA ILE A 268 -4.64 -17.63 -1.89
C ILE A 268 -4.69 -18.95 -2.66
N LYS A 269 -3.91 -19.02 -3.75
CA LYS A 269 -3.62 -20.29 -4.44
C LYS A 269 -2.49 -21.02 -3.73
N SER A 270 -2.55 -22.34 -3.70
CA SER A 270 -1.44 -23.18 -3.24
C SER A 270 -0.23 -23.07 -4.17
N GLY A 271 0.92 -23.56 -3.74
CA GLY A 271 2.14 -23.60 -4.53
C GLY A 271 3.37 -23.27 -3.68
N GLU A 272 4.54 -23.58 -4.20
CA GLU A 272 5.79 -23.49 -3.43
C GLU A 272 6.08 -22.05 -2.96
N LEU A 273 5.84 -21.04 -3.82
CA LEU A 273 6.04 -19.64 -3.46
C LEU A 273 5.13 -19.18 -2.31
N ASN A 274 3.93 -19.73 -2.22
CA ASN A 274 2.93 -19.32 -1.23
C ASN A 274 2.98 -20.15 0.05
N LYS A 275 3.74 -21.25 0.09
CA LYS A 275 3.77 -22.21 1.21
C LYS A 275 4.02 -21.52 2.56
N LYS A 276 5.08 -20.72 2.63
CA LYS A 276 5.44 -20.03 3.88
C LYS A 276 4.43 -18.94 4.26
N ILE A 277 3.81 -18.28 3.28
CA ILE A 277 2.72 -17.33 3.51
C ILE A 277 1.51 -18.06 4.08
N ILE A 278 1.12 -19.18 3.47
CA ILE A 278 0.01 -20.02 3.91
C ILE A 278 0.17 -20.43 5.36
N GLU A 279 1.37 -20.90 5.74
CA GLU A 279 1.70 -21.29 7.10
C GLU A 279 1.64 -20.09 8.08
N GLN A 280 2.28 -18.97 7.75
CA GLN A 280 2.41 -17.83 8.65
C GLN A 280 1.14 -17.00 8.79
N MET A 281 0.33 -16.93 7.74
CA MET A 281 -0.92 -16.16 7.71
C MET A 281 -2.16 -17.04 8.00
N ASN A 282 -1.97 -18.33 8.31
CA ASN A 282 -3.06 -19.28 8.61
C ASN A 282 -4.13 -19.41 7.52
N PHE A 283 -3.72 -19.55 6.25
CA PHE A 283 -4.62 -19.86 5.14
C PHE A 283 -5.03 -21.35 5.17
N ASN A 284 -5.54 -21.81 6.30
CA ASN A 284 -5.85 -23.20 6.57
C ASN A 284 -7.34 -23.55 6.44
N LYS A 285 -8.16 -22.59 6.04
CA LYS A 285 -9.61 -22.81 5.87
C LYS A 285 -9.91 -23.17 4.42
N ASP A 286 -10.76 -24.16 4.23
CA ASP A 286 -11.17 -24.63 2.92
C ASP A 286 -12.13 -23.65 2.24
N VAL A 287 -11.76 -23.20 1.03
CA VAL A 287 -12.54 -22.26 0.23
C VAL A 287 -13.90 -22.86 -0.16
N LYS A 288 -14.00 -24.16 -0.42
CA LYS A 288 -15.26 -24.80 -0.78
C LYS A 288 -16.30 -24.64 0.32
N THR A 289 -15.92 -24.90 1.57
CA THR A 289 -16.81 -24.69 2.71
C THR A 289 -17.22 -23.21 2.86
N PHE A 290 -16.31 -22.28 2.54
CA PHE A 290 -16.59 -20.84 2.54
C PHE A 290 -17.65 -20.48 1.50
N LEU A 291 -17.54 -21.02 0.28
CA LEU A 291 -18.45 -20.76 -0.82
C LEU A 291 -19.83 -21.38 -0.59
N ASP A 292 -19.89 -22.58 -0.01
CA ASP A 292 -21.14 -23.29 0.27
C ASP A 292 -22.02 -22.53 1.27
N ASN A 293 -21.41 -21.82 2.22
CA ASN A 293 -22.09 -21.06 3.28
C ASN A 293 -22.26 -19.56 2.96
N SER A 294 -21.95 -19.11 1.73
CA SER A 294 -21.91 -17.69 1.38
C SER A 294 -23.13 -17.25 0.55
N LEU A 295 -23.45 -15.97 0.65
CA LEU A 295 -24.45 -15.30 -0.19
C LEU A 295 -23.87 -14.81 -1.55
N PHE A 296 -22.71 -15.33 -1.97
CA PHE A 296 -22.08 -14.94 -3.22
C PHE A 296 -22.91 -15.35 -4.44
N SER A 297 -22.90 -14.50 -5.47
CA SER A 297 -23.46 -14.86 -6.78
C SER A 297 -22.64 -16.00 -7.43
N ASP A 298 -23.24 -16.72 -8.37
CA ASP A 298 -22.57 -17.83 -9.06
C ASP A 298 -21.31 -17.37 -9.80
N ASP A 299 -21.31 -16.17 -10.38
CA ASP A 299 -20.13 -15.56 -11.02
C ASP A 299 -18.99 -15.36 -10.04
N VAL A 300 -19.28 -14.82 -8.84
CA VAL A 300 -18.29 -14.63 -7.78
C VAL A 300 -17.79 -15.98 -7.28
N LYS A 301 -18.67 -16.94 -7.03
CA LYS A 301 -18.29 -18.31 -6.63
C LYS A 301 -17.34 -18.95 -7.64
N LYS A 302 -17.59 -18.77 -8.95
CA LYS A 302 -16.71 -19.27 -10.00
C LYS A 302 -15.30 -18.67 -9.92
N ILE A 303 -15.18 -17.36 -9.68
CA ILE A 303 -13.88 -16.70 -9.49
C ILE A 303 -13.19 -17.28 -8.26
N LEU A 304 -13.88 -17.34 -7.14
CA LEU A 304 -13.33 -17.77 -5.86
C LEU A 304 -13.01 -19.27 -5.80
N SER A 305 -13.64 -20.10 -6.62
CA SER A 305 -13.34 -21.55 -6.70
C SER A 305 -11.94 -21.87 -7.27
N ASN A 306 -11.22 -20.87 -7.81
CA ASN A 306 -9.85 -21.01 -8.27
C ASN A 306 -8.79 -20.90 -7.15
N PHE A 307 -9.23 -20.72 -5.90
CA PHE A 307 -8.34 -20.61 -4.74
C PHE A 307 -8.44 -21.88 -3.89
N ASP A 308 -7.34 -22.18 -3.18
CA ASP A 308 -7.22 -23.39 -2.37
C ASP A 308 -7.46 -23.12 -0.88
N GLY A 309 -7.09 -21.93 -0.40
CA GLY A 309 -7.23 -21.58 1.00
C GLY A 309 -7.68 -20.15 1.24
N TYR A 310 -8.32 -19.93 2.39
CA TYR A 310 -8.65 -18.59 2.85
C TYR A 310 -8.31 -18.39 4.33
N THR A 311 -8.16 -17.12 4.69
CA THR A 311 -8.03 -16.68 6.09
C THR A 311 -8.93 -15.48 6.36
N THR A 312 -9.19 -15.20 7.62
CA THR A 312 -9.85 -13.97 8.06
C THR A 312 -8.77 -12.94 8.41
N TRP A 313 -8.91 -11.73 7.92
CA TRP A 313 -7.99 -10.65 8.17
C TRP A 313 -8.72 -9.44 8.76
N ASN A 314 -8.61 -9.28 10.07
CA ASN A 314 -9.22 -8.17 10.77
C ASN A 314 -8.26 -6.97 10.81
N ILE A 315 -8.78 -5.81 10.43
CA ILE A 315 -8.07 -4.54 10.56
C ILE A 315 -8.72 -3.77 11.71
N SER A 316 -7.94 -3.46 12.74
CA SER A 316 -8.41 -2.77 13.93
C SER A 316 -7.57 -1.52 14.17
N VAL A 317 -8.24 -0.40 14.39
CA VAL A 317 -7.61 0.88 14.72
C VAL A 317 -8.20 1.39 16.03
N GLU A 318 -7.33 1.66 17.00
CA GLU A 318 -7.70 2.19 18.31
C GLU A 318 -7.17 3.62 18.48
N PRO A 319 -7.88 4.48 19.21
CA PRO A 319 -7.40 5.84 19.44
C PRO A 319 -6.13 5.84 20.30
N ASN A 320 -5.17 6.67 19.91
CA ASN A 320 -4.04 6.98 20.78
C ASN A 320 -4.51 7.64 22.09
N LYS A 321 -3.68 7.57 23.12
CA LYS A 321 -3.97 8.21 24.40
C LYS A 321 -4.22 9.73 24.25
N ASP A 322 -3.42 10.36 23.38
CA ASP A 322 -3.44 11.80 23.12
C ASP A 322 -4.24 12.16 21.86
N SER A 323 -5.11 11.25 21.38
CA SER A 323 -6.02 11.53 20.28
C SER A 323 -6.86 12.76 20.56
N ILE A 324 -7.07 13.61 19.55
CA ILE A 324 -8.00 14.75 19.64
C ILE A 324 -9.47 14.33 19.85
N ARG A 325 -9.76 13.03 19.64
CA ARG A 325 -11.11 12.45 19.74
C ARG A 325 -12.15 13.28 18.98
N PHE A 326 -11.85 13.53 17.73
CA PHE A 326 -12.65 14.38 16.85
C PHE A 326 -14.12 13.95 16.87
N LYS A 327 -15.02 14.90 17.12
CA LYS A 327 -16.46 14.66 17.23
C LYS A 327 -17.25 15.11 16.00
N GLY A 328 -16.60 15.87 15.14
CA GLY A 328 -17.20 16.34 13.91
C GLY A 328 -17.34 15.22 12.88
N LYS A 329 -18.04 15.52 11.79
CA LYS A 329 -18.17 14.61 10.65
C LYS A 329 -16.90 14.62 9.82
N ILE A 330 -16.41 13.44 9.45
CA ILE A 330 -15.24 13.26 8.59
C ILE A 330 -15.70 12.94 7.17
N TYR A 331 -15.10 13.60 6.20
CA TYR A 331 -15.23 13.29 4.78
C TYR A 331 -13.90 12.78 4.26
N LEU A 332 -13.93 11.68 3.49
CA LEU A 332 -12.76 11.16 2.79
C LEU A 332 -12.95 11.38 1.30
N LEU A 333 -12.08 12.20 0.69
CA LEU A 333 -12.13 12.43 -0.76
C LEU A 333 -11.33 11.36 -1.47
N VAL A 334 -11.97 10.73 -2.47
CA VAL A 334 -11.42 9.60 -3.22
C VAL A 334 -11.61 9.77 -4.72
N ASP A 335 -10.70 9.20 -5.51
CA ASP A 335 -10.81 9.10 -6.96
C ASP A 335 -10.17 7.81 -7.48
N ASN A 336 -10.13 7.63 -8.79
CA ASN A 336 -9.55 6.46 -9.45
C ASN A 336 -8.00 6.37 -9.36
N GLY A 337 -7.36 7.31 -8.70
CA GLY A 337 -5.94 7.23 -8.34
C GLY A 337 -5.69 6.63 -6.95
N VAL A 338 -6.75 6.40 -6.17
CA VAL A 338 -6.67 5.77 -4.84
C VAL A 338 -6.52 4.27 -5.00
N TYR A 339 -5.35 3.74 -4.59
CA TYR A 339 -4.97 2.35 -4.83
C TYR A 339 -4.21 1.74 -3.64
N SER A 340 -4.13 0.41 -3.56
CA SER A 340 -3.29 -0.29 -2.58
C SER A 340 -3.62 0.12 -1.13
N SER A 341 -2.66 0.55 -0.34
CA SER A 341 -2.87 0.96 1.06
C SER A 341 -3.83 2.15 1.23
N ALA A 342 -3.92 3.06 0.26
CA ALA A 342 -4.91 4.14 0.27
C ALA A 342 -6.33 3.61 -0.03
N GLU A 343 -6.44 2.60 -0.89
CA GLU A 343 -7.68 1.84 -1.10
C GLU A 343 -8.11 1.10 0.17
N MET A 344 -7.15 0.51 0.91
CA MET A 344 -7.41 -0.11 2.20
C MET A 344 -8.01 0.88 3.20
N LEU A 345 -7.49 2.12 3.25
CA LEU A 345 -8.06 3.21 4.05
C LEU A 345 -9.48 3.57 3.59
N ALA A 346 -9.70 3.70 2.29
CA ALA A 346 -11.02 4.01 1.74
C ALA A 346 -12.04 2.93 2.09
N SER A 347 -11.71 1.66 1.86
CA SER A 347 -12.53 0.50 2.22
C SER A 347 -12.80 0.46 3.74
N PHE A 348 -11.77 0.65 4.57
CA PHE A 348 -11.91 0.70 6.03
C PHE A 348 -12.89 1.80 6.48
N CYS A 349 -12.74 3.00 5.96
CA CYS A 349 -13.64 4.12 6.27
C CYS A 349 -15.08 3.84 5.82
N LYS A 350 -15.27 3.23 4.66
CA LYS A 350 -16.57 2.84 4.11
C LYS A 350 -17.28 1.81 4.98
N GLU A 351 -16.60 0.70 5.28
CA GLU A 351 -17.16 -0.42 6.04
C GLU A 351 -17.47 -0.03 7.50
N THR A 352 -16.59 0.76 8.12
CA THR A 352 -16.77 1.21 9.52
C THR A 352 -17.68 2.43 9.66
N LYS A 353 -18.04 3.08 8.56
CA LYS A 353 -18.76 4.36 8.55
C LYS A 353 -18.02 5.46 9.34
N LEU A 354 -16.68 5.37 9.40
CA LEU A 354 -15.85 6.38 10.05
C LEU A 354 -15.89 7.71 9.30
N ALA A 355 -15.92 7.66 7.97
CA ALA A 355 -16.00 8.84 7.12
C ALA A 355 -17.06 8.67 6.03
N THR A 356 -17.63 9.79 5.58
CA THR A 356 -18.43 9.84 4.35
C THR A 356 -17.48 9.97 3.17
N LEU A 357 -17.46 8.98 2.27
CA LEU A 357 -16.63 9.00 1.08
C LEU A 357 -17.26 9.88 0.00
N VAL A 358 -16.46 10.77 -0.59
CA VAL A 358 -16.93 11.71 -1.63
C VAL A 358 -15.97 11.66 -2.82
N GLY A 359 -16.49 11.58 -4.04
CA GLY A 359 -15.67 11.56 -5.26
C GLY A 359 -16.08 10.53 -6.28
N SER A 360 -15.13 9.83 -6.87
CA SER A 360 -15.35 8.74 -7.81
C SER A 360 -14.85 7.41 -7.26
N ARG A 361 -15.21 6.31 -7.93
CA ARG A 361 -14.74 4.96 -7.60
C ARG A 361 -13.21 4.93 -7.55
N THR A 362 -12.67 4.23 -6.56
CA THR A 362 -11.24 4.01 -6.38
C THR A 362 -10.66 3.01 -7.40
N ALA A 363 -9.40 2.60 -7.26
CA ALA A 363 -8.75 1.68 -8.20
C ALA A 363 -8.59 0.23 -7.68
N GLY A 364 -8.97 -0.05 -6.43
CA GLY A 364 -8.99 -1.43 -5.90
C GLY A 364 -7.64 -1.93 -5.38
N ASP A 365 -7.53 -3.27 -5.25
CA ASP A 365 -6.37 -4.05 -4.77
C ASP A 365 -5.75 -3.53 -3.46
N GLY A 366 -6.60 -3.11 -2.52
CA GLY A 366 -6.20 -2.60 -1.20
C GLY A 366 -6.38 -3.62 -0.07
N ILE A 367 -7.26 -4.61 -0.23
CA ILE A 367 -7.46 -5.66 0.77
C ILE A 367 -6.51 -6.80 0.46
N GLY A 368 -5.29 -6.73 0.99
CA GLY A 368 -4.25 -7.71 0.73
C GLY A 368 -2.97 -7.40 1.50
N PHE A 369 -1.99 -8.26 1.34
CA PHE A 369 -0.64 -8.05 1.86
C PHE A 369 0.33 -7.74 0.72
N ASP A 370 1.61 -7.48 1.06
CA ASP A 370 2.63 -7.09 0.09
C ASP A 370 2.67 -8.04 -1.12
N PRO A 371 2.73 -7.52 -2.35
CA PRO A 371 2.89 -8.32 -3.55
C PRO A 371 4.14 -9.21 -3.50
N MET A 372 4.01 -10.43 -4.05
CA MET A 372 5.12 -11.37 -4.19
C MET A 372 6.16 -10.85 -5.18
N GLN A 373 7.40 -11.27 -4.99
CA GLN A 373 8.50 -10.95 -5.88
C GLN A 373 9.32 -12.19 -6.20
N VAL A 374 9.74 -12.33 -7.46
CA VAL A 374 10.65 -13.39 -7.93
C VAL A 374 11.65 -12.82 -8.92
N ALA A 375 12.89 -13.30 -8.91
CA ALA A 375 13.88 -12.91 -9.90
C ALA A 375 13.75 -13.79 -11.15
N LEU A 376 13.78 -13.17 -12.32
CA LEU A 376 13.89 -13.87 -13.60
C LEU A 376 15.26 -14.55 -13.72
N PRO A 377 15.34 -15.73 -14.31
CA PRO A 377 16.56 -16.54 -14.27
C PRO A 377 17.75 -15.96 -15.05
N ASN A 378 17.52 -15.30 -16.18
CA ASN A 378 18.59 -14.84 -17.06
C ASN A 378 18.85 -13.33 -16.96
N THR A 379 17.80 -12.50 -17.08
CA THR A 379 17.93 -11.04 -16.98
C THR A 379 18.14 -10.56 -15.56
N ALA A 380 17.79 -11.35 -14.55
CA ALA A 380 17.76 -10.98 -13.15
C ALA A 380 16.84 -9.79 -12.83
N PHE A 381 15.95 -9.39 -13.74
CA PHE A 381 14.86 -8.50 -13.36
C PHE A 381 13.94 -9.16 -12.34
N VAL A 382 13.38 -8.39 -11.45
CA VAL A 382 12.46 -8.89 -10.43
C VAL A 382 11.02 -8.65 -10.91
N LEU A 383 10.27 -9.74 -11.10
CA LEU A 383 8.83 -9.71 -11.32
C LEU A 383 8.14 -9.52 -9.96
N ARG A 384 7.32 -8.49 -9.84
CA ARG A 384 6.44 -8.21 -8.71
C ARG A 384 5.00 -8.44 -9.14
N PHE A 385 4.18 -9.09 -8.30
CA PHE A 385 2.78 -9.38 -8.64
C PHE A 385 1.93 -9.65 -7.39
N SER A 386 0.64 -9.33 -7.45
CA SER A 386 -0.33 -9.71 -6.42
C SER A 386 -0.51 -11.23 -6.43
N ASN A 387 -0.52 -11.88 -5.26
CA ASN A 387 -0.67 -13.33 -5.10
C ASN A 387 -1.81 -13.73 -4.15
N ASN A 388 -2.61 -12.77 -3.73
CA ASN A 388 -3.79 -12.98 -2.89
C ASN A 388 -4.95 -12.12 -3.37
N MET A 389 -6.18 -12.51 -3.04
CA MET A 389 -7.40 -11.76 -3.36
C MET A 389 -8.11 -11.39 -2.08
N GLY A 390 -8.49 -10.12 -1.95
CA GLY A 390 -9.17 -9.58 -0.79
C GLY A 390 -10.66 -9.37 -0.99
N LEU A 391 -11.44 -9.75 0.04
CA LEU A 391 -12.88 -9.51 0.10
C LEU A 391 -13.22 -8.78 1.40
N THR A 392 -14.22 -7.91 1.33
CA THR A 392 -14.87 -7.34 2.52
C THR A 392 -15.72 -8.38 3.23
N GLU A 393 -16.21 -8.07 4.45
CA GLU A 393 -17.14 -8.95 5.17
C GLU A 393 -18.44 -9.17 4.41
N SER A 394 -18.91 -8.19 3.66
CA SER A 394 -20.09 -8.28 2.79
C SER A 394 -19.90 -9.17 1.55
N GLY A 395 -18.66 -9.59 1.26
CA GLY A 395 -18.31 -10.43 0.12
C GLY A 395 -17.98 -9.68 -1.16
N SER A 396 -17.80 -8.36 -1.10
CA SER A 396 -17.31 -7.56 -2.21
C SER A 396 -15.85 -7.92 -2.48
N ILE A 397 -15.53 -8.24 -3.74
CA ILE A 397 -14.15 -8.47 -4.21
C ILE A 397 -13.53 -7.11 -4.51
N ASN A 398 -12.54 -6.70 -3.70
CA ASN A 398 -11.99 -5.35 -3.78
C ASN A 398 -11.40 -4.99 -5.15
N GLU A 399 -10.82 -5.96 -5.87
CA GLU A 399 -10.31 -5.74 -7.23
C GLU A 399 -11.43 -5.53 -8.28
N ILE A 400 -12.63 -6.09 -8.05
CA ILE A 400 -13.76 -5.94 -8.97
C ILE A 400 -14.61 -4.73 -8.61
N ASP A 401 -15.05 -4.69 -7.35
CA ASP A 401 -16.04 -3.72 -6.91
C ASP A 401 -15.40 -2.40 -6.52
N GLN A 402 -14.10 -2.45 -6.13
CA GLN A 402 -13.36 -1.28 -5.65
C GLN A 402 -14.12 -0.61 -4.49
N THR A 403 -13.76 0.60 -4.10
CA THR A 403 -14.57 1.32 -3.11
C THR A 403 -15.39 2.41 -3.78
N MET A 404 -16.73 2.26 -3.74
CA MET A 404 -17.66 3.28 -4.24
C MET A 404 -17.86 4.38 -3.20
N PRO A 405 -17.74 5.67 -3.56
CA PRO A 405 -18.05 6.75 -2.64
C PRO A 405 -19.55 6.79 -2.27
N ASP A 406 -19.86 7.44 -1.14
CA ASP A 406 -21.23 7.67 -0.69
C ASP A 406 -21.88 8.83 -1.47
N ILE A 407 -21.07 9.83 -1.82
CA ILE A 407 -21.46 10.99 -2.63
C ILE A 407 -20.62 10.97 -3.91
N ILE A 408 -21.26 10.65 -5.03
CA ILE A 408 -20.58 10.56 -6.33
C ILE A 408 -20.40 11.98 -6.90
N VAL A 409 -19.13 12.32 -7.18
CA VAL A 409 -18.75 13.57 -7.85
C VAL A 409 -17.77 13.22 -8.97
N GLN A 410 -18.18 13.51 -10.21
CA GLN A 410 -17.28 13.39 -11.36
C GLN A 410 -16.55 14.72 -11.55
N GLU A 411 -15.24 14.69 -11.53
CA GLU A 411 -14.36 15.84 -11.73
C GLU A 411 -13.55 15.69 -13.02
N SER A 412 -13.45 16.77 -13.79
CA SER A 412 -12.42 16.90 -14.83
C SER A 412 -11.10 17.36 -14.20
N GLU A 413 -9.99 17.34 -14.96
CA GLU A 413 -8.73 17.89 -14.47
C GLU A 413 -8.83 19.39 -14.16
N GLU A 414 -9.68 20.14 -14.89
CA GLU A 414 -9.94 21.55 -14.62
C GLU A 414 -10.64 21.76 -13.27
N ASP A 415 -11.52 20.84 -12.88
CA ASP A 415 -12.24 20.91 -11.60
C ASP A 415 -11.32 20.72 -10.38
N LYS A 416 -10.15 20.10 -10.58
CA LYS A 416 -9.13 19.86 -9.56
C LYS A 416 -8.16 21.04 -9.38
N THR A 417 -8.21 22.02 -10.26
CA THR A 417 -7.35 23.21 -10.24
C THR A 417 -7.99 24.39 -9.52
N GLY A 418 -7.18 25.34 -9.09
CA GLY A 418 -7.64 26.56 -8.43
C GLY A 418 -7.84 26.44 -6.92
N TYR A 419 -8.55 27.41 -6.34
CA TYR A 419 -8.81 27.43 -4.89
C TYR A 419 -9.74 26.28 -4.49
N LEU A 420 -9.48 25.67 -3.33
CA LEU A 420 -10.22 24.51 -2.84
C LEU A 420 -11.73 24.75 -2.79
N GLU A 421 -12.18 25.90 -2.29
CA GLU A 421 -13.60 26.24 -2.20
C GLU A 421 -14.33 26.29 -3.54
N ASN A 422 -13.59 26.36 -4.65
CA ASN A 422 -14.14 26.38 -5.99
C ASN A 422 -14.26 24.99 -6.63
N GLN A 423 -13.56 23.99 -6.10
CA GLN A 423 -13.61 22.63 -6.62
C GLN A 423 -15.00 22.00 -6.43
N LYS A 424 -15.46 21.24 -7.43
CA LYS A 424 -16.79 20.59 -7.40
C LYS A 424 -16.96 19.68 -6.19
N ILE A 425 -15.93 18.92 -5.84
CA ILE A 425 -15.96 17.95 -4.73
C ILE A 425 -16.10 18.68 -3.39
N ILE A 426 -15.38 19.79 -3.19
CA ILE A 426 -15.48 20.61 -1.98
C ILE A 426 -16.88 21.22 -1.86
N LYS A 427 -17.43 21.72 -2.96
CA LYS A 427 -18.82 22.23 -3.00
C LYS A 427 -19.84 21.12 -2.67
N ALA A 428 -19.59 19.88 -3.08
CA ALA A 428 -20.44 18.75 -2.70
C ALA A 428 -20.37 18.48 -1.19
N VAL A 429 -19.17 18.48 -0.60
CA VAL A 429 -19.00 18.39 0.85
C VAL A 429 -19.72 19.53 1.58
N MET A 430 -19.53 20.77 1.12
CA MET A 430 -20.18 21.94 1.73
C MET A 430 -21.71 21.85 1.68
N ARG A 431 -22.29 21.34 0.59
CA ARG A 431 -23.75 21.09 0.52
C ARG A 431 -24.21 20.03 1.50
N ASP A 432 -23.53 18.91 1.60
CA ASP A 432 -23.87 17.83 2.53
C ASP A 432 -23.68 18.25 4.01
N ALA A 433 -22.71 19.11 4.27
CA ALA A 433 -22.44 19.71 5.57
C ALA A 433 -23.38 20.87 5.95
N GLY A 434 -24.27 21.32 5.03
CA GLY A 434 -25.13 22.49 5.26
C GLY A 434 -24.38 23.83 5.33
N LEU A 435 -23.19 23.91 4.69
CA LEU A 435 -22.31 25.09 4.69
C LEU A 435 -22.39 25.92 3.39
N SER A 436 -23.05 25.43 2.36
CA SER A 436 -23.31 26.19 1.13
C SER A 436 -24.45 27.17 1.36
N LYS A 437 -24.25 28.40 0.91
CA LYS A 437 -25.32 29.41 0.84
C LYS A 437 -26.31 29.09 -0.29
#